data_d598c22c52327b13c167ee93ffdd992b
#
_entry.id   d598c22c52327b13c167ee93ffdd992b
#
_cell.length_a   1.000
_cell.length_b   1.000
_cell.length_c   1.000
_cell.angle_alpha   90.00
_cell.angle_beta   90.00
_cell.angle_gamma   90.00
#
_symmetry.space_group_name_H-M   'P 1'
#
loop_
_entity.id
_entity.type
_entity.pdbx_description
1 polymer ?
#
loop_
_entity_poly.entity_id
_entity_poly.type
_entity_poly.pdbx_seq_one_letter_code
_entity_poly.pdbx_strand_id
1 'polypeptide(L)'
;MKEKMNKIPVFYACDDNFVKYTMVSLQSMMDHASKEVQYEIHVLHTNISEEMQKKMYAMENANFSVQFDHVTEYLHSVQEKLPLRDYYSKTTYFRLFIAEMFPEIDKAIYIDSDTVVLGDIAQLYAYDLGDAYVGACKEQVMIQEEVYGTYVEKVLGVERDNYFNAGMLVINCEQFRKNHVLEQFMELLPMYNFVVTQDEDYLNLICHNKVCWLPQKWNVEVFGQIPCREEEICVLHYIMVSKPWHYSDCRLQEYFWESAEKTSVYAEIRQVLESYTDEERKRDAVSCDRLMQMAKDEIAKENNYLNLVKAGKLKSKDRQITTIVNITEISIKIVCKASVHTMVLIPPLKV
;
A
#
# COMPACT_ATOMS: atom_id res chain seq x y z
N MET A 1 -33.75 -11.39 16.13
CA MET A 1 -32.76 -10.41 15.71
C MET A 1 -31.91 -11.10 14.64
N LYS A 2 -31.90 -10.61 13.39
CA LYS A 2 -30.90 -11.08 12.41
C LYS A 2 -29.54 -10.63 12.96
N GLU A 3 -28.64 -11.56 13.23
CA GLU A 3 -27.25 -11.24 13.49
C GLU A 3 -26.75 -10.36 12.33
N LYS A 4 -26.15 -9.23 12.67
CA LYS A 4 -25.55 -8.34 11.68
C LYS A 4 -24.39 -9.14 11.07
N MET A 5 -24.58 -9.70 9.87
CA MET A 5 -23.48 -10.40 9.19
C MET A 5 -22.27 -9.46 9.14
N ASN A 6 -21.12 -9.95 9.54
CA ASN A 6 -19.88 -9.19 9.48
C ASN A 6 -19.59 -8.82 8.02
N LYS A 7 -19.54 -7.54 7.74
CA LYS A 7 -19.21 -7.02 6.42
C LYS A 7 -17.71 -6.71 6.37
N ILE A 8 -17.06 -7.18 5.33
CA ILE A 8 -15.64 -6.91 5.10
C ILE A 8 -15.52 -5.98 3.89
N PRO A 9 -15.11 -4.72 4.10
CA PRO A 9 -14.83 -3.81 3.00
C PRO A 9 -13.48 -4.16 2.35
N VAL A 10 -13.51 -4.38 1.04
CA VAL A 10 -12.35 -4.69 0.21
C VAL A 10 -12.25 -3.65 -0.90
N PHE A 11 -11.10 -3.03 -1.02
CA PHE A 11 -10.84 -1.97 -1.97
C PHE A 11 -9.87 -2.41 -3.05
N TYR A 12 -10.21 -2.08 -4.27
CA TYR A 12 -9.33 -2.08 -5.44
C TYR A 12 -9.20 -0.66 -5.98
N ALA A 13 -8.11 -0.38 -6.69
CA ALA A 13 -7.94 0.86 -7.44
C ALA A 13 -7.48 0.54 -8.86
N CYS A 14 -8.28 0.90 -9.87
CA CYS A 14 -7.94 0.61 -11.25
C CYS A 14 -8.56 1.62 -12.23
N ASP A 15 -8.09 1.56 -13.46
CA ASP A 15 -8.67 2.22 -14.61
C ASP A 15 -9.41 1.23 -15.52
N ASP A 16 -9.95 1.73 -16.63
CA ASP A 16 -10.69 0.92 -17.60
C ASP A 16 -9.86 -0.20 -18.26
N ASN A 17 -8.54 -0.03 -18.36
CA ASN A 17 -7.63 -1.04 -18.90
C ASN A 17 -7.37 -2.17 -17.90
N PHE A 18 -7.34 -1.85 -16.60
CA PHE A 18 -7.00 -2.79 -15.54
C PHE A 18 -8.20 -3.47 -14.90
N VAL A 19 -9.43 -2.95 -15.02
CA VAL A 19 -10.62 -3.50 -14.37
C VAL A 19 -10.88 -4.98 -14.74
N LYS A 20 -10.51 -5.43 -15.94
CA LYS A 20 -10.63 -6.84 -16.35
C LYS A 20 -9.73 -7.77 -15.50
N TYR A 21 -8.56 -7.31 -15.06
CA TYR A 21 -7.68 -8.07 -14.16
C TYR A 21 -8.21 -8.01 -12.73
N THR A 22 -8.78 -6.88 -12.31
CA THR A 22 -9.53 -6.78 -11.05
C THR A 22 -10.66 -7.82 -10.99
N MET A 23 -11.37 -8.04 -12.10
CA MET A 23 -12.41 -9.08 -12.16
C MET A 23 -11.85 -10.49 -11.97
N VAL A 24 -10.63 -10.78 -12.45
CA VAL A 24 -9.95 -12.07 -12.20
C VAL A 24 -9.56 -12.19 -10.73
N SER A 25 -8.99 -11.16 -10.14
CA SER A 25 -8.67 -11.12 -8.71
C SER A 25 -9.92 -11.32 -7.85
N LEU A 26 -11.00 -10.62 -8.17
CA LEU A 26 -12.29 -10.78 -7.49
C LEU A 26 -12.84 -12.21 -7.65
N GLN A 27 -12.78 -12.80 -8.85
CA GLN A 27 -13.24 -14.17 -9.08
C GLN A 27 -12.47 -15.17 -8.23
N SER A 28 -11.13 -15.04 -8.17
CA SER A 28 -10.32 -15.90 -7.33
C SER A 28 -10.66 -15.76 -5.84
N MET A 29 -10.95 -14.54 -5.39
CA MET A 29 -11.41 -14.27 -4.03
C MET A 29 -12.76 -14.95 -3.75
N MET A 30 -13.71 -14.85 -4.67
CA MET A 30 -15.04 -15.46 -4.54
C MET A 30 -14.97 -16.98 -4.45
N ASP A 31 -14.02 -17.60 -5.15
CA ASP A 31 -13.81 -19.04 -5.15
C ASP A 31 -13.32 -19.57 -3.77
N HIS A 32 -12.66 -18.75 -2.98
CA HIS A 32 -12.04 -19.12 -1.71
C HIS A 32 -12.66 -18.45 -0.46
N ALA A 33 -13.65 -17.59 -0.67
CA ALA A 33 -14.26 -16.81 0.41
C ALA A 33 -15.18 -17.65 1.30
N SER A 34 -15.22 -17.30 2.58
CA SER A 34 -16.23 -17.82 3.52
C SER A 34 -17.64 -17.42 3.08
N LYS A 35 -18.57 -18.38 3.12
CA LYS A 35 -19.99 -18.16 2.82
C LYS A 35 -20.77 -17.51 3.97
N GLU A 36 -20.16 -17.38 5.14
CA GLU A 36 -20.78 -16.82 6.35
C GLU A 36 -20.53 -15.30 6.48
N VAL A 37 -19.74 -14.72 5.56
CA VAL A 37 -19.32 -13.33 5.58
C VAL A 37 -19.86 -12.62 4.35
N GLN A 38 -20.14 -11.32 4.47
CA GLN A 38 -20.43 -10.44 3.35
C GLN A 38 -19.19 -9.60 3.01
N TYR A 39 -18.88 -9.52 1.72
CA TYR A 39 -17.77 -8.74 1.20
C TYR A 39 -18.34 -7.56 0.42
N GLU A 40 -17.95 -6.35 0.80
CA GLU A 40 -18.28 -5.11 0.09
C GLU A 40 -17.07 -4.70 -0.73
N ILE A 41 -17.17 -4.89 -2.05
CA ILE A 41 -16.09 -4.61 -2.98
C ILE A 41 -16.22 -3.18 -3.47
N HIS A 42 -15.24 -2.36 -3.17
CA HIS A 42 -15.12 -0.97 -3.59
C HIS A 42 -14.06 -0.86 -4.68
N VAL A 43 -14.43 -0.32 -5.84
CA VAL A 43 -13.52 -0.07 -6.95
C VAL A 43 -13.30 1.42 -7.07
N LEU A 44 -12.16 1.89 -6.59
CA LEU A 44 -11.77 3.31 -6.67
C LEU A 44 -11.29 3.63 -8.08
N HIS A 45 -11.94 4.62 -8.73
CA HIS A 45 -11.63 4.96 -10.12
C HIS A 45 -11.86 6.42 -10.46
N THR A 46 -11.33 6.84 -11.61
CA THR A 46 -11.65 8.15 -12.23
C THR A 46 -12.57 8.00 -13.44
N ASN A 47 -12.44 6.89 -14.17
CA ASN A 47 -13.18 6.65 -15.41
C ASN A 47 -13.17 5.15 -15.76
N ILE A 48 -14.13 4.39 -15.32
CA ILE A 48 -14.36 3.02 -15.81
C ILE A 48 -15.64 3.06 -16.66
N SER A 49 -15.58 2.49 -17.86
CA SER A 49 -16.71 2.48 -18.81
C SER A 49 -17.92 1.75 -18.23
N GLU A 50 -19.12 2.20 -18.60
CA GLU A 50 -20.37 1.54 -18.18
C GLU A 50 -20.41 0.07 -18.58
N GLU A 51 -19.78 -0.30 -19.70
CA GLU A 51 -19.69 -1.69 -20.16
C GLU A 51 -18.93 -2.55 -19.14
N MET A 52 -17.74 -2.10 -18.73
CA MET A 52 -16.91 -2.83 -17.75
C MET A 52 -17.57 -2.84 -16.39
N GLN A 53 -18.19 -1.74 -15.96
CA GLN A 53 -18.97 -1.73 -14.72
C GLN A 53 -20.09 -2.77 -14.73
N LYS A 54 -20.86 -2.86 -15.83
CA LYS A 54 -21.93 -3.87 -15.99
C LYS A 54 -21.40 -5.30 -15.93
N LYS A 55 -20.25 -5.58 -16.56
CA LYS A 55 -19.59 -6.91 -16.47
C LYS A 55 -19.22 -7.25 -15.03
N MET A 56 -18.72 -6.30 -14.27
CA MET A 56 -18.32 -6.52 -12.88
C MET A 56 -19.51 -6.62 -11.92
N TYR A 57 -20.57 -5.80 -12.12
CA TYR A 57 -21.85 -5.94 -11.38
C TYR A 57 -22.48 -7.32 -11.60
N ALA A 58 -22.33 -7.93 -12.79
CA ALA A 58 -22.83 -9.27 -13.04
C ALA A 58 -22.15 -10.37 -12.22
N MET A 59 -21.05 -10.07 -11.54
CA MET A 59 -20.37 -10.98 -10.61
C MET A 59 -20.98 -10.96 -9.21
N GLU A 60 -21.84 -9.99 -8.87
CA GLU A 60 -22.47 -9.92 -7.56
C GLU A 60 -23.26 -11.19 -7.22
N ASN A 61 -23.29 -11.53 -5.94
CA ASN A 61 -24.04 -12.67 -5.42
C ASN A 61 -24.49 -12.42 -3.98
N ALA A 62 -24.99 -13.43 -3.28
CA ALA A 62 -25.48 -13.29 -1.91
C ALA A 62 -24.42 -12.80 -0.91
N ASN A 63 -23.13 -13.05 -1.18
CA ASN A 63 -22.02 -12.71 -0.28
C ASN A 63 -21.18 -11.52 -0.77
N PHE A 64 -21.28 -11.16 -2.04
CA PHE A 64 -20.46 -10.12 -2.67
C PHE A 64 -21.33 -9.04 -3.29
N SER A 65 -21.13 -7.80 -2.88
CA SER A 65 -21.63 -6.60 -3.54
C SER A 65 -20.48 -5.79 -4.12
N VAL A 66 -20.72 -5.09 -5.23
CA VAL A 66 -19.72 -4.26 -5.92
C VAL A 66 -20.20 -2.81 -5.94
N GLN A 67 -19.28 -1.90 -5.66
CA GLN A 67 -19.51 -0.45 -5.77
C GLN A 67 -18.35 0.17 -6.55
N PHE A 68 -18.66 1.12 -7.44
CA PHE A 68 -17.69 1.93 -8.14
C PHE A 68 -17.66 3.32 -7.51
N ASP A 69 -16.54 3.65 -6.88
CA ASP A 69 -16.38 4.88 -6.11
C ASP A 69 -15.50 5.87 -6.86
N HIS A 70 -16.11 6.98 -7.26
CA HIS A 70 -15.43 8.01 -8.04
C HIS A 70 -14.52 8.85 -7.14
N VAL A 71 -13.22 8.82 -7.40
CA VAL A 71 -12.23 9.59 -6.60
C VAL A 71 -11.96 10.99 -7.16
N THR A 72 -12.53 11.34 -8.32
CA THR A 72 -12.23 12.60 -9.02
C THR A 72 -12.57 13.83 -8.18
N GLU A 73 -13.72 13.86 -7.53
CA GLU A 73 -14.12 15.00 -6.68
C GLU A 73 -13.19 15.14 -5.47
N TYR A 74 -12.78 14.01 -4.88
CA TYR A 74 -11.83 14.01 -3.79
C TYR A 74 -10.44 14.45 -4.26
N LEU A 75 -9.99 13.96 -5.42
CA LEU A 75 -8.76 14.42 -6.06
C LEU A 75 -8.80 15.93 -6.35
N HIS A 76 -9.92 16.48 -6.81
CA HIS A 76 -10.05 17.93 -7.05
C HIS A 76 -9.84 18.74 -5.76
N SER A 77 -10.33 18.27 -4.62
CA SER A 77 -10.15 18.95 -3.34
C SER A 77 -8.69 18.98 -2.87
N VAL A 78 -7.86 18.03 -3.34
CA VAL A 78 -6.44 17.92 -3.01
C VAL A 78 -5.51 18.20 -4.20
N GLN A 79 -6.06 18.41 -5.39
CA GLN A 79 -5.36 18.47 -6.69
C GLN A 79 -4.30 19.57 -6.76
N GLU A 80 -4.52 20.71 -6.11
CA GLU A 80 -3.52 21.79 -6.03
C GLU A 80 -2.26 21.38 -5.28
N LYS A 81 -2.35 20.33 -4.47
CA LYS A 81 -1.26 19.78 -3.64
C LYS A 81 -0.60 18.55 -4.23
N LEU A 82 -1.30 17.82 -5.14
CA LEU A 82 -0.76 16.63 -5.78
C LEU A 82 -0.04 17.00 -7.08
N PRO A 83 1.28 16.84 -7.21
CA PRO A 83 1.97 16.97 -8.48
C PRO A 83 1.57 15.80 -9.38
N LEU A 84 0.54 16.01 -10.18
CA LEU A 84 0.04 15.04 -11.15
C LEU A 84 0.98 15.01 -12.36
N ARG A 85 2.06 14.24 -12.31
CA ARG A 85 3.05 14.18 -13.41
C ARG A 85 2.91 12.99 -14.33
N ASP A 86 2.37 11.85 -13.90
CA ASP A 86 2.28 10.66 -14.73
C ASP A 86 0.95 9.93 -14.60
N TYR A 87 0.39 9.54 -15.72
CA TYR A 87 -0.92 8.89 -15.83
C TYR A 87 -0.97 7.51 -15.13
N TYR A 88 0.15 6.80 -15.10
CA TYR A 88 0.26 5.47 -14.47
C TYR A 88 0.26 5.50 -12.95
N SER A 89 0.65 6.60 -12.33
CA SER A 89 0.83 6.69 -10.89
C SER A 89 -0.38 7.14 -10.09
N LYS A 90 -1.46 7.59 -10.77
CA LYS A 90 -2.60 8.17 -10.04
C LYS A 90 -3.40 7.15 -9.26
N THR A 91 -3.65 5.98 -9.81
CA THR A 91 -4.47 4.95 -9.18
C THR A 91 -3.80 4.34 -7.96
N THR A 92 -2.48 4.25 -7.94
CA THR A 92 -1.72 3.71 -6.80
C THR A 92 -1.90 4.56 -5.54
N TYR A 93 -2.06 5.87 -5.69
CA TYR A 93 -2.29 6.78 -4.56
C TYR A 93 -3.68 6.67 -3.94
N PHE A 94 -4.65 6.05 -4.63
CA PHE A 94 -6.04 6.00 -4.14
C PHE A 94 -6.18 5.25 -2.83
N ARG A 95 -5.30 4.28 -2.55
CA ARG A 95 -5.25 3.56 -1.27
C ARG A 95 -5.05 4.49 -0.07
N LEU A 96 -4.40 5.63 -0.24
CA LEU A 96 -4.18 6.63 0.80
C LEU A 96 -5.45 7.40 1.18
N PHE A 97 -6.42 7.47 0.28
CA PHE A 97 -7.66 8.23 0.48
C PHE A 97 -8.76 7.43 1.16
N ILE A 98 -8.65 6.09 1.22
CA ILE A 98 -9.70 5.19 1.71
C ILE A 98 -10.24 5.63 3.08
N ALA A 99 -9.35 5.89 4.02
CA ALA A 99 -9.74 6.22 5.39
C ALA A 99 -10.55 7.53 5.50
N GLU A 100 -10.25 8.51 4.65
CA GLU A 100 -10.93 9.81 4.64
C GLU A 100 -12.19 9.79 3.75
N MET A 101 -12.19 9.01 2.67
CA MET A 101 -13.36 8.87 1.80
C MET A 101 -14.49 8.08 2.47
N PHE A 102 -14.15 7.15 3.36
CA PHE A 102 -15.10 6.25 4.02
C PHE A 102 -14.97 6.36 5.56
N PRO A 103 -15.43 7.48 6.15
CA PRO A 103 -15.25 7.74 7.58
C PRO A 103 -15.98 6.74 8.49
N GLU A 104 -16.97 6.00 7.98
CA GLU A 104 -17.71 4.94 8.67
C GLU A 104 -16.97 3.61 8.71
N ILE A 105 -15.89 3.45 7.91
CA ILE A 105 -15.08 2.23 7.86
C ILE A 105 -13.87 2.39 8.79
N ASP A 106 -13.78 1.53 9.80
CA ASP A 106 -12.66 1.56 10.77
C ASP A 106 -11.49 0.68 10.34
N LYS A 107 -11.76 -0.36 9.55
CA LYS A 107 -10.74 -1.27 9.02
C LYS A 107 -11.13 -1.75 7.63
N ALA A 108 -10.19 -1.78 6.69
CA ALA A 108 -10.40 -2.19 5.31
C ALA A 108 -9.27 -3.10 4.82
N ILE A 109 -9.56 -3.91 3.80
CA ILE A 109 -8.54 -4.59 3.00
C ILE A 109 -8.36 -3.81 1.70
N TYR A 110 -7.14 -3.55 1.30
CA TYR A 110 -6.77 -3.07 -0.02
C TYR A 110 -5.99 -4.15 -0.77
N ILE A 111 -6.34 -4.38 -2.03
CA ILE A 111 -5.68 -5.39 -2.88
C ILE A 111 -5.45 -4.80 -4.27
N ASP A 112 -4.24 -4.96 -4.82
CA ASP A 112 -3.93 -4.58 -6.20
C ASP A 112 -4.60 -5.53 -7.21
N SER A 113 -4.89 -5.01 -8.40
CA SER A 113 -5.62 -5.72 -9.47
C SER A 113 -4.85 -6.90 -10.09
N ASP A 114 -3.54 -6.95 -9.91
CA ASP A 114 -2.63 -7.97 -10.44
C ASP A 114 -2.35 -9.09 -9.44
N THR A 115 -3.35 -9.42 -8.64
CA THR A 115 -3.29 -10.48 -7.63
C THR A 115 -4.23 -11.64 -7.96
N VAL A 116 -3.96 -12.79 -7.36
CA VAL A 116 -4.87 -13.94 -7.30
C VAL A 116 -5.00 -14.37 -5.85
N VAL A 117 -6.23 -14.39 -5.35
CA VAL A 117 -6.55 -14.75 -3.97
C VAL A 117 -6.84 -16.25 -3.90
N LEU A 118 -6.04 -16.99 -3.12
CA LEU A 118 -6.12 -18.45 -2.94
C LEU A 118 -6.51 -18.84 -1.52
N GLY A 119 -6.68 -17.87 -0.63
CA GLY A 119 -7.10 -18.08 0.75
C GLY A 119 -8.30 -17.23 1.12
N ASP A 120 -8.98 -17.60 2.21
CA ASP A 120 -10.11 -16.82 2.71
C ASP A 120 -9.65 -15.52 3.37
N ILE A 121 -9.90 -14.38 2.71
CA ILE A 121 -9.53 -13.05 3.21
C ILE A 121 -10.26 -12.64 4.50
N ALA A 122 -11.31 -13.34 4.92
CA ALA A 122 -11.89 -13.13 6.23
C ALA A 122 -10.88 -13.45 7.35
N GLN A 123 -9.98 -14.43 7.13
CA GLN A 123 -8.89 -14.72 8.06
C GLN A 123 -7.86 -13.59 8.08
N LEU A 124 -7.59 -12.96 6.91
CA LEU A 124 -6.73 -11.78 6.83
C LEU A 124 -7.36 -10.60 7.57
N TYR A 125 -8.65 -10.35 7.36
CA TYR A 125 -9.37 -9.28 8.04
C TYR A 125 -9.44 -9.47 9.55
N ALA A 126 -9.36 -10.70 10.04
CA ALA A 126 -9.42 -11.02 11.47
C ALA A 126 -8.15 -10.66 12.27
N TYR A 127 -7.02 -10.34 11.60
CA TYR A 127 -5.83 -9.91 12.31
C TYR A 127 -6.11 -8.65 13.14
N ASP A 128 -5.71 -8.70 14.41
CA ASP A 128 -5.73 -7.52 15.28
C ASP A 128 -4.51 -6.65 14.95
N LEU A 129 -4.75 -5.43 14.51
CA LEU A 129 -3.70 -4.47 14.19
C LEU A 129 -3.24 -3.65 15.39
N GLY A 130 -3.99 -3.67 16.50
CA GLY A 130 -3.71 -2.84 17.66
C GLY A 130 -3.57 -1.36 17.27
N ASP A 131 -2.43 -0.76 17.57
CA ASP A 131 -2.11 0.64 17.24
C ASP A 131 -1.31 0.80 15.93
N ALA A 132 -1.13 -0.30 15.18
CA ALA A 132 -0.50 -0.25 13.87
C ALA A 132 -1.41 0.47 12.86
N TYR A 133 -0.79 1.14 11.89
CA TYR A 133 -1.51 1.82 10.83
C TYR A 133 -1.92 0.86 9.73
N VAL A 134 -1.05 -0.11 9.42
CA VAL A 134 -1.29 -1.13 8.42
C VAL A 134 -0.88 -2.51 8.93
N GLY A 135 -1.59 -3.54 8.49
CA GLY A 135 -1.09 -4.91 8.39
C GLY A 135 -0.56 -5.11 6.97
N ALA A 136 0.69 -5.54 6.83
CA ALA A 136 1.35 -5.68 5.54
C ALA A 136 2.40 -6.79 5.55
N CYS A 137 2.74 -7.29 4.35
CA CYS A 137 3.84 -8.21 4.14
C CYS A 137 5.10 -7.47 3.69
N LYS A 138 6.26 -8.05 3.95
CA LYS A 138 7.55 -7.49 3.50
C LYS A 138 7.64 -7.48 1.97
N GLU A 139 8.23 -6.42 1.41
CA GLU A 139 8.51 -6.28 -0.01
C GLU A 139 9.69 -7.18 -0.42
N GLN A 140 9.41 -8.18 -1.26
CA GLN A 140 10.41 -9.20 -1.59
C GLN A 140 11.49 -8.72 -2.55
N VAL A 141 11.17 -7.77 -3.43
CA VAL A 141 12.17 -7.19 -4.36
C VAL A 141 13.21 -6.41 -3.59
N MET A 142 12.81 -5.63 -2.58
CA MET A 142 13.74 -4.84 -1.76
C MET A 142 14.67 -5.74 -0.93
N ILE A 143 14.19 -6.92 -0.53
CA ILE A 143 15.00 -7.89 0.23
C ILE A 143 15.97 -8.63 -0.68
N GLN A 144 15.52 -9.04 -1.88
CA GLN A 144 16.28 -9.97 -2.73
C GLN A 144 17.20 -9.25 -3.74
N GLU A 145 16.90 -7.98 -4.13
CA GLU A 145 17.68 -7.22 -5.09
C GLU A 145 18.53 -6.15 -4.40
N GLU A 146 19.84 -6.30 -4.45
CA GLU A 146 20.78 -5.46 -3.72
C GLU A 146 20.66 -3.96 -4.04
N VAL A 147 20.38 -3.61 -5.30
CA VAL A 147 20.22 -2.20 -5.70
C VAL A 147 19.01 -1.59 -5.02
N TYR A 148 17.88 -2.27 -5.04
CA TYR A 148 16.64 -1.76 -4.43
C TYR A 148 16.72 -1.75 -2.89
N GLY A 149 17.29 -2.80 -2.27
CA GLY A 149 17.55 -2.79 -0.83
C GLY A 149 18.48 -1.64 -0.41
N THR A 150 19.54 -1.39 -1.17
CA THR A 150 20.44 -0.24 -0.94
C THR A 150 19.71 1.09 -1.12
N TYR A 151 18.78 1.19 -2.09
CA TYR A 151 17.93 2.37 -2.27
C TYR A 151 17.11 2.66 -1.00
N VAL A 152 16.37 1.68 -0.51
CA VAL A 152 15.54 1.81 0.69
C VAL A 152 16.38 2.27 1.90
N GLU A 153 17.55 1.65 2.10
CA GLU A 153 18.42 1.96 3.25
C GLU A 153 19.12 3.32 3.13
N LYS A 154 19.62 3.67 1.96
CA LYS A 154 20.44 4.89 1.77
C LYS A 154 19.64 6.11 1.36
N VAL A 155 18.47 5.93 0.74
CA VAL A 155 17.64 7.05 0.29
C VAL A 155 16.51 7.33 1.27
N LEU A 156 15.77 6.30 1.70
CA LEU A 156 14.68 6.46 2.66
C LEU A 156 15.16 6.42 4.11
N GLY A 157 16.18 5.62 4.41
CA GLY A 157 16.66 5.38 5.78
C GLY A 157 15.82 4.33 6.51
N VAL A 158 15.14 3.47 5.78
CA VAL A 158 14.38 2.33 6.27
C VAL A 158 15.22 1.06 6.03
N GLU A 159 15.30 0.18 7.00
CA GLU A 159 15.92 -1.13 6.79
C GLU A 159 15.09 -1.94 5.79
N ARG A 160 15.73 -2.61 4.81
CA ARG A 160 15.03 -3.38 3.76
C ARG A 160 14.07 -4.44 4.33
N ASP A 161 14.43 -5.03 5.46
CA ASP A 161 13.57 -5.98 6.18
C ASP A 161 12.36 -5.34 6.88
N ASN A 162 12.31 -4.02 6.97
CA ASN A 162 11.23 -3.24 7.54
C ASN A 162 10.49 -2.40 6.49
N TYR A 163 10.64 -2.76 5.22
CA TYR A 163 9.92 -2.16 4.10
C TYR A 163 8.84 -3.12 3.62
N PHE A 164 7.60 -2.64 3.48
CA PHE A 164 6.44 -3.45 3.10
C PHE A 164 5.96 -3.16 1.69
N ASN A 165 5.41 -4.18 1.04
CA ASN A 165 4.71 -4.05 -0.22
C ASN A 165 3.31 -3.48 0.00
N ALA A 166 2.93 -2.46 -0.77
CA ALA A 166 1.66 -1.77 -0.62
C ALA A 166 0.51 -2.37 -1.45
N GLY A 167 0.74 -3.40 -2.24
CA GLY A 167 -0.28 -4.01 -3.11
C GLY A 167 -1.27 -4.93 -2.39
N MET A 168 -1.00 -5.30 -1.12
CA MET A 168 -1.95 -5.96 -0.24
C MET A 168 -1.78 -5.41 1.17
N LEU A 169 -2.82 -4.73 1.67
CA LEU A 169 -2.82 -4.07 2.97
C LEU A 169 -4.10 -4.40 3.76
N VAL A 170 -3.95 -4.55 5.06
CA VAL A 170 -5.07 -4.36 6.01
C VAL A 170 -4.91 -2.97 6.60
N ILE A 171 -5.75 -2.04 6.20
CA ILE A 171 -5.66 -0.63 6.61
C ILE A 171 -6.46 -0.42 7.90
N ASN A 172 -5.82 0.12 8.93
CA ASN A 172 -6.48 0.61 10.12
C ASN A 172 -6.94 2.05 9.86
N CYS A 173 -8.15 2.19 9.29
CA CYS A 173 -8.69 3.48 8.88
C CYS A 173 -8.89 4.43 10.09
N GLU A 174 -9.23 3.88 11.27
CA GLU A 174 -9.32 4.68 12.49
C GLU A 174 -7.97 5.29 12.85
N GLN A 175 -6.88 4.49 12.82
CA GLN A 175 -5.53 4.99 13.10
C GLN A 175 -5.02 5.93 12.00
N PHE A 176 -5.39 5.71 10.74
CA PHE A 176 -5.06 6.63 9.64
C PHE A 176 -5.64 8.02 9.90
N ARG A 177 -6.94 8.11 10.20
CA ARG A 177 -7.61 9.37 10.53
C ARG A 177 -7.04 10.02 11.79
N LYS A 178 -6.95 9.26 12.89
CA LYS A 178 -6.44 9.74 14.19
C LYS A 178 -5.03 10.30 14.11
N ASN A 179 -4.20 9.75 13.24
CA ASN A 179 -2.80 10.15 13.10
C ASN A 179 -2.54 11.00 11.85
N HIS A 180 -3.61 11.43 11.14
CA HIS A 180 -3.50 12.32 9.99
C HIS A 180 -2.55 11.79 8.92
N VAL A 181 -2.68 10.49 8.55
CA VAL A 181 -1.77 9.83 7.60
C VAL A 181 -1.84 10.49 6.23
N LEU A 182 -3.04 10.86 5.77
CA LEU A 182 -3.20 11.54 4.49
C LEU A 182 -2.55 12.93 4.50
N GLU A 183 -2.71 13.70 5.57
CA GLU A 183 -2.08 15.02 5.71
C GLU A 183 -0.55 14.90 5.72
N GLN A 184 0.00 13.89 6.39
CA GLN A 184 1.45 13.63 6.38
C GLN A 184 1.94 13.32 4.96
N PHE A 185 1.19 12.51 4.20
CA PHE A 185 1.49 12.26 2.79
C PHE A 185 1.48 13.56 1.97
N MET A 186 0.43 14.37 2.14
CA MET A 186 0.27 15.66 1.45
C MET A 186 1.37 16.67 1.78
N GLU A 187 1.96 16.59 2.97
CA GLU A 187 3.11 17.41 3.38
C GLU A 187 4.41 16.90 2.77
N LEU A 188 4.62 15.57 2.72
CA LEU A 188 5.84 14.97 2.17
C LEU A 188 5.95 15.12 0.65
N LEU A 189 4.83 14.99 -0.04
CA LEU A 189 4.77 14.97 -1.50
C LEU A 189 5.47 16.15 -2.19
N PRO A 190 5.27 17.43 -1.79
CA PRO A 190 6.02 18.55 -2.36
C PRO A 190 7.47 18.66 -1.85
N MET A 191 7.83 17.98 -0.78
CA MET A 191 9.16 18.07 -0.17
C MET A 191 10.18 17.19 -0.87
N TYR A 192 9.77 15.99 -1.27
CA TYR A 192 10.62 15.05 -1.99
C TYR A 192 9.79 14.16 -2.92
N ASN A 193 10.21 14.07 -4.17
CA ASN A 193 9.55 13.24 -5.16
C ASN A 193 10.24 11.87 -5.23
N PHE A 194 9.64 10.86 -4.63
CA PHE A 194 10.10 9.48 -4.74
C PHE A 194 9.72 8.91 -6.11
N VAL A 195 10.72 8.43 -6.85
CA VAL A 195 10.55 8.02 -8.26
C VAL A 195 10.63 6.52 -8.48
N VAL A 196 11.04 5.74 -7.47
CA VAL A 196 11.24 4.28 -7.60
C VAL A 196 9.94 3.54 -7.37
N THR A 197 9.37 3.61 -6.15
CA THR A 197 8.12 2.91 -5.81
C THR A 197 6.96 3.86 -5.51
N GLN A 198 7.17 5.16 -5.68
CA GLN A 198 6.15 6.20 -5.61
C GLN A 198 5.37 6.19 -4.28
N ASP A 199 4.06 5.88 -4.29
CA ASP A 199 3.20 5.88 -3.12
C ASP A 199 3.68 4.92 -2.02
N GLU A 200 4.30 3.82 -2.38
CA GLU A 200 4.85 2.83 -1.45
C GLU A 200 5.99 3.42 -0.60
N ASP A 201 6.88 4.22 -1.21
CA ASP A 201 7.94 4.94 -0.48
C ASP A 201 7.36 5.88 0.57
N TYR A 202 6.32 6.65 0.20
CA TYR A 202 5.65 7.54 1.15
C TYR A 202 4.97 6.77 2.28
N LEU A 203 4.26 5.67 1.95
CA LEU A 203 3.60 4.84 2.94
C LEU A 203 4.60 4.22 3.91
N ASN A 204 5.71 3.69 3.42
CA ASN A 204 6.75 3.10 4.25
C ASN A 204 7.41 4.13 5.19
N LEU A 205 7.56 5.38 4.76
CA LEU A 205 8.04 6.46 5.63
C LEU A 205 7.01 6.86 6.69
N ILE A 206 5.74 7.00 6.30
CA ILE A 206 4.68 7.47 7.19
C ILE A 206 4.29 6.38 8.20
N CYS A 207 4.20 5.13 7.74
CA CYS A 207 3.83 3.99 8.57
C CYS A 207 5.02 3.36 9.30
N HIS A 208 6.23 3.91 9.18
CA HIS A 208 7.43 3.37 9.84
C HIS A 208 7.17 3.12 11.33
N ASN A 209 7.55 1.94 11.83
CA ASN A 209 7.30 1.46 13.20
C ASN A 209 5.80 1.31 13.58
N LYS A 210 4.88 1.40 12.61
CA LYS A 210 3.43 1.23 12.79
C LYS A 210 2.86 0.18 11.84
N VAL A 211 3.62 -0.87 11.58
CA VAL A 211 3.24 -2.01 10.74
C VAL A 211 3.00 -3.24 11.62
N CYS A 212 1.85 -3.86 11.46
CA CYS A 212 1.59 -5.22 11.91
C CYS A 212 2.07 -6.18 10.81
N TRP A 213 3.19 -6.84 11.04
CA TRP A 213 3.78 -7.75 10.05
C TRP A 213 2.94 -9.00 9.88
N LEU A 214 2.39 -9.17 8.69
CA LEU A 214 1.59 -10.33 8.31
C LEU A 214 2.50 -11.46 7.78
N PRO A 215 2.09 -12.74 7.94
CA PRO A 215 2.77 -13.85 7.30
C PRO A 215 2.83 -13.67 5.78
N GLN A 216 3.99 -13.93 5.18
CA GLN A 216 4.27 -13.66 3.78
C GLN A 216 3.33 -14.38 2.80
N LYS A 217 2.68 -15.47 3.21
CA LYS A 217 1.65 -16.16 2.41
C LYS A 217 0.49 -15.26 1.95
N TRP A 218 0.27 -14.13 2.62
CA TRP A 218 -0.78 -13.16 2.30
C TRP A 218 -0.40 -12.14 1.22
N ASN A 219 0.86 -12.11 0.81
CA ASN A 219 1.31 -11.33 -0.35
C ASN A 219 2.59 -11.96 -0.91
N VAL A 220 2.43 -13.04 -1.67
CA VAL A 220 3.54 -13.75 -2.30
C VAL A 220 3.78 -13.12 -3.66
N GLU A 221 4.80 -12.30 -3.74
CA GLU A 221 5.25 -11.71 -4.98
C GLU A 221 5.85 -12.79 -5.88
N VAL A 222 5.39 -12.84 -7.13
CA VAL A 222 5.90 -13.80 -8.12
C VAL A 222 7.25 -13.31 -8.65
N PHE A 223 8.23 -13.26 -7.73
CA PHE A 223 9.58 -12.76 -7.97
C PHE A 223 10.61 -13.60 -7.21
N GLY A 224 11.78 -13.80 -7.79
CA GLY A 224 12.91 -14.45 -7.12
C GLY A 224 12.56 -15.74 -6.37
N GLN A 225 12.99 -15.84 -5.14
CA GLN A 225 12.69 -16.98 -4.27
C GLN A 225 11.33 -16.77 -3.57
N ILE A 226 10.41 -17.72 -3.74
CA ILE A 226 9.12 -17.72 -3.03
C ILE A 226 9.34 -18.10 -1.57
N PRO A 227 8.79 -17.31 -0.62
CA PRO A 227 9.13 -17.41 0.81
C PRO A 227 8.35 -18.50 1.57
N CYS A 228 7.40 -19.20 0.94
CA CYS A 228 6.59 -20.25 1.54
C CYS A 228 6.34 -21.39 0.54
N ARG A 229 5.76 -22.49 1.01
CA ARG A 229 5.36 -23.60 0.12
C ARG A 229 4.15 -23.16 -0.70
N GLU A 230 4.02 -23.69 -1.90
CA GLU A 230 2.97 -23.30 -2.86
C GLU A 230 1.56 -23.52 -2.30
N GLU A 231 1.34 -24.61 -1.62
CA GLU A 231 0.04 -24.95 -0.99
C GLU A 231 -0.32 -24.05 0.22
N GLU A 232 0.62 -23.25 0.71
CA GLU A 232 0.40 -22.30 1.79
C GLU A 232 0.02 -20.89 1.29
N ILE A 233 0.20 -20.62 -0.01
CA ILE A 233 -0.04 -19.31 -0.60
C ILE A 233 -1.52 -18.93 -0.46
N CYS A 234 -1.75 -17.77 0.11
CA CYS A 234 -3.10 -17.21 0.24
C CYS A 234 -3.37 -16.06 -0.75
N VAL A 235 -2.35 -15.32 -1.15
CA VAL A 235 -2.43 -14.30 -2.21
C VAL A 235 -1.15 -14.35 -3.03
N LEU A 236 -1.30 -14.57 -4.34
CA LEU A 236 -0.24 -14.37 -5.35
C LEU A 236 -0.31 -12.93 -5.86
N HIS A 237 0.83 -12.29 -6.03
CA HIS A 237 0.94 -10.96 -6.56
C HIS A 237 1.94 -10.94 -7.74
N TYR A 238 1.43 -10.71 -8.93
CA TYR A 238 2.23 -10.63 -10.16
C TYR A 238 2.79 -9.24 -10.33
N ILE A 239 3.87 -8.96 -9.59
CA ILE A 239 4.50 -7.63 -9.56
C ILE A 239 5.26 -7.29 -10.85
N MET A 240 5.60 -6.03 -11.01
CA MET A 240 6.40 -5.50 -12.12
C MET A 240 5.83 -5.85 -13.51
N VAL A 241 6.67 -6.20 -14.48
CA VAL A 241 6.28 -6.44 -15.89
C VAL A 241 5.87 -7.88 -16.17
N SER A 242 6.29 -8.85 -15.34
CA SER A 242 6.03 -10.28 -15.55
C SER A 242 4.57 -10.64 -15.20
N LYS A 243 3.65 -10.31 -16.10
CA LYS A 243 2.22 -10.55 -15.93
C LYS A 243 1.75 -11.78 -16.72
N PRO A 244 0.83 -12.60 -16.17
CA PRO A 244 0.28 -13.76 -16.88
C PRO A 244 -0.36 -13.42 -18.24
N TRP A 245 -0.90 -12.20 -18.37
CA TRP A 245 -1.54 -11.72 -19.60
C TRP A 245 -0.58 -11.06 -20.60
N HIS A 246 0.72 -11.01 -20.28
CA HIS A 246 1.78 -10.56 -21.19
C HIS A 246 2.75 -11.68 -21.53
N TYR A 247 2.96 -12.65 -20.62
CA TYR A 247 3.99 -13.67 -20.73
C TYR A 247 3.42 -15.05 -20.50
N SER A 248 3.49 -15.90 -21.55
CA SER A 248 3.01 -17.28 -21.50
C SER A 248 3.88 -18.21 -20.63
N ASP A 249 5.04 -17.76 -20.20
CA ASP A 249 5.97 -18.45 -19.30
C ASP A 249 6.04 -17.77 -17.92
N CYS A 250 5.09 -16.88 -17.60
CA CYS A 250 4.97 -16.31 -16.26
C CYS A 250 4.77 -17.42 -15.23
N ARG A 251 5.59 -17.40 -14.18
CA ARG A 251 5.55 -18.40 -13.11
C ARG A 251 4.23 -18.35 -12.36
N LEU A 252 3.67 -19.53 -12.01
CA LEU A 252 2.39 -19.67 -11.30
C LEU A 252 1.19 -19.02 -12.03
N GLN A 253 1.30 -18.86 -13.36
CA GLN A 253 0.24 -18.26 -14.17
C GLN A 253 -1.03 -19.11 -14.24
N GLU A 254 -0.94 -20.40 -13.97
CA GLU A 254 -2.06 -21.34 -13.94
C GLU A 254 -3.16 -20.87 -13.00
N TYR A 255 -2.83 -20.35 -11.81
CA TYR A 255 -3.78 -19.82 -10.85
C TYR A 255 -4.54 -18.60 -11.38
N PHE A 256 -3.86 -17.76 -12.16
CA PHE A 256 -4.51 -16.63 -12.83
C PHE A 256 -5.50 -17.10 -13.90
N TRP A 257 -5.07 -18.03 -14.76
CA TRP A 257 -5.89 -18.49 -15.86
C TRP A 257 -7.09 -19.32 -15.40
N GLU A 258 -6.95 -20.14 -14.38
CA GLU A 258 -8.06 -20.87 -13.75
C GLU A 258 -9.17 -19.94 -13.25
N SER A 259 -8.79 -18.79 -12.71
CA SER A 259 -9.76 -17.78 -12.28
C SER A 259 -10.31 -16.96 -13.46
N ALA A 260 -9.45 -16.61 -14.42
CA ALA A 260 -9.83 -15.85 -15.60
C ALA A 260 -10.88 -16.59 -16.44
N GLU A 261 -10.76 -17.89 -16.62
CA GLU A 261 -11.71 -18.74 -17.38
C GLU A 261 -13.14 -18.67 -16.88
N LYS A 262 -13.33 -18.32 -15.60
CA LYS A 262 -14.64 -18.18 -14.97
C LYS A 262 -15.26 -16.78 -15.17
N THR A 263 -14.50 -15.83 -15.74
CA THR A 263 -14.95 -14.44 -15.93
C THR A 263 -15.47 -14.19 -17.35
N SER A 264 -16.34 -13.20 -17.47
CA SER A 264 -16.83 -12.73 -18.79
C SER A 264 -15.76 -12.04 -19.64
N VAL A 265 -14.60 -11.71 -19.06
CA VAL A 265 -13.50 -11.00 -19.72
C VAL A 265 -12.35 -11.91 -20.17
N TYR A 266 -12.49 -13.23 -20.00
CA TYR A 266 -11.47 -14.22 -20.36
C TYR A 266 -10.94 -14.07 -21.79
N ALA A 267 -11.86 -14.01 -22.77
CA ALA A 267 -11.48 -13.90 -24.18
C ALA A 267 -10.69 -12.61 -24.47
N GLU A 268 -11.06 -11.50 -23.83
CA GLU A 268 -10.35 -10.23 -23.96
C GLU A 268 -8.94 -10.30 -23.38
N ILE A 269 -8.78 -10.97 -22.22
CA ILE A 269 -7.47 -11.15 -21.59
C ILE A 269 -6.58 -12.09 -22.41
N ARG A 270 -7.16 -13.18 -22.96
CA ARG A 270 -6.43 -14.08 -23.88
C ARG A 270 -5.94 -13.33 -25.11
N GLN A 271 -6.76 -12.46 -25.68
CA GLN A 271 -6.36 -11.63 -26.82
C GLN A 271 -5.18 -10.71 -26.48
N VAL A 272 -5.11 -10.15 -25.25
CA VAL A 272 -3.95 -9.36 -24.82
C VAL A 272 -2.68 -10.21 -24.86
N LEU A 273 -2.70 -11.43 -24.29
CA LEU A 273 -1.55 -12.33 -24.32
C LEU A 273 -1.10 -12.67 -25.76
N GLU A 274 -2.07 -13.01 -26.63
CA GLU A 274 -1.81 -13.42 -28.02
C GLU A 274 -1.29 -12.25 -28.88
N SER A 275 -1.69 -11.02 -28.58
CA SER A 275 -1.26 -9.83 -29.30
C SER A 275 -0.04 -9.14 -28.71
N TYR A 276 0.49 -9.63 -27.57
CA TYR A 276 1.66 -9.01 -26.91
C TYR A 276 2.94 -9.25 -27.70
N THR A 277 3.45 -8.20 -28.30
CA THR A 277 4.52 -8.26 -29.30
C THR A 277 5.94 -8.34 -28.68
N ASP A 278 6.93 -8.76 -29.48
CA ASP A 278 8.33 -8.72 -29.08
C ASP A 278 8.83 -7.29 -28.81
N GLU A 279 8.26 -6.29 -29.49
CA GLU A 279 8.56 -4.88 -29.23
C GLU A 279 8.05 -4.43 -27.87
N GLU A 280 6.89 -4.92 -27.43
CA GLU A 280 6.36 -4.66 -26.08
C GLU A 280 7.21 -5.34 -25.02
N ARG A 281 7.63 -6.58 -25.24
CA ARG A 281 8.57 -7.31 -24.35
C ARG A 281 9.91 -6.57 -24.22
N LYS A 282 10.43 -6.01 -25.31
CA LYS A 282 11.65 -5.18 -25.27
C LYS A 282 11.44 -3.90 -24.49
N ARG A 283 10.27 -3.26 -24.61
CA ARG A 283 9.92 -2.06 -23.80
C ARG A 283 9.84 -2.38 -22.33
N ASP A 284 9.29 -3.53 -21.96
CA ASP A 284 9.26 -4.02 -20.58
C ASP A 284 10.68 -4.18 -20.01
N ALA A 285 11.58 -4.84 -20.76
CA ALA A 285 12.97 -5.00 -20.35
C ALA A 285 13.67 -3.64 -20.15
N VAL A 286 13.48 -2.71 -21.08
CA VAL A 286 14.01 -1.32 -20.97
C VAL A 286 13.41 -0.60 -19.76
N SER A 287 12.12 -0.84 -19.46
CA SER A 287 11.46 -0.25 -18.29
C SER A 287 12.04 -0.77 -16.97
N CYS A 288 12.33 -2.07 -16.88
CA CYS A 288 13.01 -2.66 -15.73
C CYS A 288 14.44 -2.09 -15.55
N ASP A 289 15.21 -2.01 -16.63
CA ASP A 289 16.56 -1.43 -16.60
C ASP A 289 16.53 0.04 -16.18
N ARG A 290 15.56 0.79 -16.68
CA ARG A 290 15.34 2.20 -16.31
C ARG A 290 15.00 2.35 -14.83
N LEU A 291 14.12 1.51 -14.29
CA LEU A 291 13.75 1.56 -12.88
C LEU A 291 14.97 1.28 -11.99
N MET A 292 15.77 0.27 -12.34
CA MET A 292 17.03 -0.03 -11.65
C MET A 292 18.01 1.13 -11.73
N GLN A 293 18.13 1.79 -12.90
CA GLN A 293 19.00 2.95 -13.05
C GLN A 293 18.51 4.13 -12.21
N MET A 294 17.20 4.37 -12.16
CA MET A 294 16.62 5.40 -11.30
C MET A 294 16.97 5.17 -9.82
N ALA A 295 16.90 3.92 -9.34
CA ALA A 295 17.31 3.59 -7.98
C ALA A 295 18.79 3.88 -7.72
N LYS A 296 19.69 3.53 -8.68
CA LYS A 296 21.12 3.85 -8.60
C LYS A 296 21.37 5.36 -8.59
N ASP A 297 20.66 6.11 -9.41
CA ASP A 297 20.79 7.56 -9.49
C ASP A 297 20.34 8.22 -8.17
N GLU A 298 19.24 7.75 -7.57
CA GLU A 298 18.79 8.24 -6.26
C GLU A 298 19.80 7.94 -5.14
N ILE A 299 20.41 6.75 -5.15
CA ILE A 299 21.47 6.39 -4.19
C ILE A 299 22.68 7.33 -4.32
N ALA A 300 23.04 7.69 -5.54
CA ALA A 300 24.20 8.53 -5.84
C ALA A 300 23.99 10.03 -5.55
N LYS A 301 22.73 10.47 -5.39
CA LYS A 301 22.43 11.89 -5.11
C LYS A 301 22.96 12.34 -3.76
N GLU A 302 23.76 13.39 -3.72
CA GLU A 302 24.22 14.03 -2.48
C GLU A 302 23.04 14.60 -1.67
N ASN A 303 21.98 15.02 -2.33
CA ASN A 303 20.78 15.60 -1.76
C ASN A 303 19.57 14.64 -1.82
N ASN A 304 19.78 13.34 -1.68
CA ASN A 304 18.69 12.38 -1.52
C ASN A 304 17.91 12.64 -0.21
N TYR A 305 16.75 12.03 -0.07
CA TYR A 305 15.84 12.29 1.05
C TYR A 305 16.55 12.15 2.42
N LEU A 306 17.21 11.03 2.67
CA LEU A 306 17.88 10.75 3.94
C LEU A 306 18.98 11.79 4.24
N ASN A 307 19.76 12.18 3.22
CA ASN A 307 20.81 13.19 3.36
C ASN A 307 20.23 14.57 3.67
N LEU A 308 19.11 14.93 3.04
CA LEU A 308 18.40 16.18 3.35
C LEU A 308 17.84 16.20 4.79
N VAL A 309 17.32 15.06 5.25
CA VAL A 309 16.87 14.88 6.65
C VAL A 309 18.05 15.00 7.62
N LYS A 310 19.18 14.32 7.35
CA LYS A 310 20.41 14.39 8.18
C LYS A 310 20.97 15.80 8.23
N ALA A 311 20.89 16.55 7.12
CA ALA A 311 21.33 17.93 7.05
C ALA A 311 20.35 18.93 7.72
N GLY A 312 19.19 18.45 8.19
CA GLY A 312 18.16 19.31 8.80
C GLY A 312 17.38 20.17 7.80
N LYS A 313 17.53 19.89 6.51
CA LYS A 313 16.81 20.57 5.42
C LYS A 313 15.40 20.06 5.22
N LEU A 314 15.13 18.81 5.60
CA LEU A 314 13.80 18.21 5.66
C LEU A 314 13.53 17.72 7.09
N LYS A 315 12.27 17.79 7.52
CA LYS A 315 11.83 17.19 8.79
C LYS A 315 11.61 15.70 8.59
N SER A 316 12.17 14.85 9.45
CA SER A 316 11.74 13.45 9.57
C SER A 316 10.70 13.31 10.66
N LYS A 317 9.81 12.32 10.54
CA LYS A 317 8.80 12.00 11.57
C LYS A 317 9.46 11.74 12.94
N ASP A 318 10.56 10.99 12.96
CA ASP A 318 11.29 10.65 14.19
C ASP A 318 11.97 11.86 14.85
N ARG A 319 12.40 12.87 14.07
CA ARG A 319 12.97 14.11 14.63
C ARG A 319 11.95 15.01 15.29
N GLN A 320 10.68 15.00 14.88
CA GLN A 320 9.63 15.73 15.59
C GLN A 320 9.44 15.16 17.00
N ILE A 321 9.44 13.83 17.14
CA ILE A 321 9.35 13.15 18.44
C ILE A 321 10.60 13.47 19.29
N THR A 322 11.79 13.38 18.71
CA THR A 322 13.05 13.67 19.43
C THR A 322 13.13 15.15 19.84
N THR A 323 12.62 16.07 19.02
CA THR A 323 12.57 17.49 19.37
C THR A 323 11.58 17.77 20.49
N ILE A 324 10.41 17.11 20.49
CA ILE A 324 9.40 17.22 21.57
C ILE A 324 9.96 16.62 22.87
N VAL A 325 10.61 15.46 22.81
CA VAL A 325 11.23 14.83 23.98
C VAL A 325 12.35 15.70 24.54
N ASN A 326 13.20 16.28 23.68
CA ASN A 326 14.25 17.21 24.13
C ASN A 326 13.68 18.49 24.73
N ILE A 327 12.57 19.02 24.19
CA ILE A 327 11.87 20.19 24.79
C ILE A 327 11.27 19.85 26.13
N THR A 328 10.64 18.65 26.28
CA THR A 328 10.10 18.19 27.55
C THR A 328 11.21 17.88 28.56
N GLU A 329 12.31 17.29 28.17
CA GLU A 329 13.47 17.08 29.06
C GLU A 329 14.13 18.41 29.49
N ILE A 330 14.24 19.38 28.59
CA ILE A 330 14.74 20.72 28.93
C ILE A 330 13.77 21.43 29.87
N SER A 331 12.47 21.33 29.62
CA SER A 331 11.43 21.91 30.49
C SER A 331 11.43 21.25 31.87
N ILE A 332 11.58 19.94 31.96
CA ILE A 332 11.67 19.19 33.21
C ILE A 332 12.95 19.56 33.97
N LYS A 333 14.08 19.70 33.29
CA LYS A 333 15.35 20.15 33.91
C LYS A 333 15.27 21.58 34.41
N ILE A 334 14.55 22.46 33.71
CA ILE A 334 14.34 23.85 34.15
C ILE A 334 13.40 23.90 35.36
N VAL A 335 12.31 23.11 35.35
CA VAL A 335 11.39 23.01 36.48
C VAL A 335 12.06 22.42 37.70
N CYS A 336 12.85 21.34 37.53
CA CYS A 336 13.63 20.76 38.64
C CYS A 336 14.68 21.74 39.16
N LYS A 337 15.39 22.49 38.31
CA LYS A 337 16.33 23.54 38.78
C LYS A 337 15.63 24.70 39.49
N ALA A 338 14.48 25.13 39.02
CA ALA A 338 13.70 26.15 39.65
C ALA A 338 13.17 25.70 41.02
N SER A 339 12.70 24.46 41.13
CA SER A 339 12.22 23.90 42.42
C SER A 339 13.35 23.80 43.46
N VAL A 340 14.54 23.39 43.04
CA VAL A 340 15.70 23.31 43.95
C VAL A 340 16.14 24.68 44.42
N HIS A 341 16.06 25.72 43.57
CA HIS A 341 16.41 27.09 44.02
C HIS A 341 15.33 27.70 44.94
N THR A 342 14.09 27.29 44.80
CA THR A 342 12.98 27.79 45.66
C THR A 342 13.01 27.14 47.05
N MET A 343 13.60 25.95 47.21
CA MET A 343 13.74 25.29 48.51
C MET A 343 14.88 25.85 49.40
N VAL A 344 15.78 26.69 48.88
CA VAL A 344 16.95 27.24 49.64
C VAL A 344 16.62 28.60 50.31
N LEU A 345 15.42 29.13 50.16
CA LEU A 345 15.05 30.46 50.68
C LEU A 345 13.95 30.46 51.76
N ILE A 346 13.84 29.42 52.58
CA ILE A 346 13.03 29.44 53.81
C ILE A 346 14.00 29.60 54.99
N PRO A 347 14.06 30.76 55.66
CA PRO A 347 14.88 30.91 56.86
C PRO A 347 14.27 30.12 58.03
N PRO A 348 15.07 29.59 58.95
CA PRO A 348 14.56 28.83 60.10
C PRO A 348 13.77 29.79 61.04
N LEU A 349 12.54 29.41 61.38
CA LEU A 349 11.78 30.02 62.44
C LEU A 349 12.52 29.79 63.75
N LYS A 350 12.94 30.89 64.42
CA LYS A 350 13.36 30.87 65.80
C LYS A 350 12.15 30.63 66.70
N VAL A 351 12.29 29.64 67.54
CA VAL A 351 11.55 29.50 68.81
C VAL A 351 12.37 30.18 69.90
#